data_8c018f4cc263117bc2e2bd42c43dc716
#
_entry.id   8c018f4cc263117bc2e2bd42c43dc716
#
_cell.length_a   1.000
_cell.length_b   1.000
_cell.length_c   1.000
_cell.angle_alpha   90.00
_cell.angle_beta   90.00
_cell.angle_gamma   90.00
#
_symmetry.space_group_name_H-M   'P 1'
#
loop_
_entity.id
_entity.type
_entity.pdbx_description
1 polymer ?
#
loop_
_entity_poly.entity_id
_entity_poly.type
_entity_poly.pdbx_seq_one_letter_code
_entity_poly.pdbx_strand_id
1 'polypeptide(L)'
;MDAQRREQFFEDFNNGLHRLGRFTLIAGIIVLMAVPFAFGVIVGVMPDMPAFLKGWINVAVVYFPVSVVEFLVYAPMLGAGGSYLAFITGNVTNMKIPCAMNARDIAGTEVGTPENEIVSTISIATSAIVTMLVIVAGVILLV
;
A
#
# COMPACT_ATOMS: atom_id res chain seq x y z
N MET A 1 26.52 13.63 13.09
CA MET A 1 25.25 14.35 12.76
C MET A 1 24.64 14.72 14.08
N ASP A 2 24.43 16.04 14.35
CA ASP A 2 23.93 16.50 15.64
C ASP A 2 22.49 16.02 15.87
N ALA A 3 22.13 15.70 17.11
CA ALA A 3 20.81 15.14 17.46
C ALA A 3 19.66 15.99 16.90
N GLN A 4 19.76 17.30 17.02
CA GLN A 4 18.76 18.25 16.48
C GLN A 4 18.59 18.17 14.95
N ARG A 5 19.69 18.00 14.20
CA ARG A 5 19.65 17.82 12.74
C ARG A 5 18.99 16.51 12.34
N ARG A 6 19.17 15.48 13.14
CA ARG A 6 18.56 14.17 12.93
C ARG A 6 17.04 14.23 13.16
N GLU A 7 16.61 14.86 14.24
CA GLU A 7 15.18 15.08 14.52
C GLU A 7 14.49 15.88 13.42
N GLN A 8 15.07 17.01 13.00
CA GLN A 8 14.54 17.81 11.91
C GLN A 8 14.43 17.04 10.59
N PHE A 9 15.45 16.23 10.26
CA PHE A 9 15.40 15.38 9.07
C PHE A 9 14.25 14.39 9.11
N PHE A 10 14.01 13.76 10.26
CA PHE A 10 12.90 12.80 10.40
C PHE A 10 11.54 13.48 10.40
N GLU A 11 11.41 14.65 10.98
CA GLU A 11 10.16 15.42 10.92
C GLU A 11 9.83 15.83 9.47
N ASP A 12 10.79 16.35 8.73
CA ASP A 12 10.62 16.75 7.33
C ASP A 12 10.31 15.54 6.44
N PHE A 13 11.01 14.44 6.66
CA PHE A 13 10.77 13.17 5.97
C PHE A 13 9.36 12.67 6.22
N ASN A 14 8.90 12.65 7.47
CA ASN A 14 7.59 12.16 7.86
C ASN A 14 6.46 13.05 7.30
N ASN A 15 6.62 14.36 7.35
CA ASN A 15 5.68 15.31 6.76
C ASN A 15 5.58 15.14 5.23
N GLY A 16 6.71 14.92 4.56
CA GLY A 16 6.78 14.62 3.14
C GLY A 16 6.05 13.32 2.79
N LEU A 17 6.30 12.25 3.56
CA LEU A 17 5.64 10.96 3.41
C LEU A 17 4.13 11.05 3.56
N HIS A 18 3.65 11.72 4.59
CA HIS A 18 2.21 11.87 4.81
C HIS A 18 1.52 12.68 3.71
N ARG A 19 2.18 13.71 3.19
CA ARG A 19 1.64 14.52 2.10
C ARG A 19 1.56 13.70 0.80
N LEU A 20 2.65 13.06 0.42
CA LEU A 20 2.73 12.24 -0.78
C LEU A 20 1.83 11.01 -0.67
N GLY A 21 1.87 10.33 0.48
CA GLY A 21 1.09 9.12 0.74
C GLY A 21 -0.42 9.37 0.67
N ARG A 22 -0.92 10.45 1.25
CA ARG A 22 -2.36 10.80 1.15
C ARG A 22 -2.75 11.10 -0.30
N PHE A 23 -1.93 11.86 -1.03
CA PHE A 23 -2.23 12.18 -2.42
C PHE A 23 -2.26 10.92 -3.31
N THR A 24 -1.26 10.07 -3.19
CA THR A 24 -1.17 8.81 -3.97
C THR A 24 -2.28 7.84 -3.59
N LEU A 25 -2.65 7.76 -2.31
CA LEU A 25 -3.74 6.91 -1.84
C LEU A 25 -5.09 7.38 -2.39
N ILE A 26 -5.38 8.67 -2.34
CA ILE A 26 -6.61 9.24 -2.90
C ILE A 26 -6.65 9.02 -4.42
N ALA A 27 -5.56 9.28 -5.13
CA ALA A 27 -5.46 9.04 -6.57
C ALA A 27 -5.66 7.55 -6.89
N GLY A 28 -5.05 6.65 -6.13
CA GLY A 28 -5.23 5.20 -6.29
C GLY A 28 -6.67 4.75 -6.09
N ILE A 29 -7.34 5.23 -5.05
CA ILE A 29 -8.77 4.93 -4.81
C ILE A 29 -9.64 5.43 -5.97
N ILE A 30 -9.41 6.66 -6.45
CA ILE A 30 -10.16 7.21 -7.59
C ILE A 30 -9.97 6.34 -8.84
N VAL A 31 -8.74 5.95 -9.15
CA VAL A 31 -8.45 5.09 -10.31
C VAL A 31 -9.10 3.72 -10.15
N LEU A 32 -8.98 3.08 -8.99
CA LEU A 32 -9.61 1.77 -8.72
C LEU A 32 -11.13 1.83 -8.84
N MET A 33 -11.75 2.91 -8.35
CA MET A 33 -13.20 3.11 -8.50
C MET A 33 -13.61 3.42 -9.94
N ALA A 34 -12.80 4.14 -10.70
CA ALA A 34 -13.10 4.53 -12.08
C ALA A 34 -13.07 3.33 -13.05
N VAL A 35 -12.22 2.33 -12.82
CA VAL A 35 -12.04 1.19 -13.73
C VAL A 35 -13.33 0.43 -14.03
N PRO A 36 -14.13 -0.05 -13.04
CA PRO A 36 -15.35 -0.79 -13.32
C PRO A 36 -16.41 0.07 -14.04
N PHE A 37 -16.50 1.36 -13.73
CA PHE A 37 -17.41 2.27 -14.41
C PHE A 37 -16.99 2.57 -15.85
N ALA A 38 -15.69 2.79 -16.08
CA ALA A 38 -15.14 2.96 -17.42
C ALA A 38 -15.41 1.72 -18.29
N PHE A 39 -15.25 0.54 -17.73
CA PHE A 39 -15.55 -0.72 -18.41
C PHE A 39 -17.04 -0.85 -18.74
N GLY A 40 -17.92 -0.49 -17.80
CA GLY A 40 -19.36 -0.46 -18.01
C GLY A 40 -19.78 0.46 -19.18
N VAL A 41 -19.16 1.64 -19.26
CA VAL A 41 -19.39 2.59 -20.38
C VAL A 41 -18.92 2.01 -21.70
N ILE A 42 -17.73 1.40 -21.75
CA ILE A 42 -17.17 0.83 -22.99
C ILE A 42 -18.03 -0.34 -23.51
N VAL A 43 -18.51 -1.19 -22.61
CA VAL A 43 -19.34 -2.36 -22.97
C VAL A 43 -20.80 -1.97 -23.19
N GLY A 44 -21.20 -0.76 -22.81
CA GLY A 44 -22.59 -0.29 -22.92
C GLY A 44 -23.55 -0.90 -21.90
N VAL A 45 -23.03 -1.49 -20.82
CA VAL A 45 -23.81 -2.11 -19.74
C VAL A 45 -23.46 -1.44 -18.42
N MET A 46 -24.41 -0.70 -17.87
CA MET A 46 -24.25 -0.10 -16.55
C MET A 46 -24.76 -1.06 -15.47
N PRO A 47 -24.08 -1.11 -14.31
CA PRO A 47 -24.51 -1.95 -13.20
C PRO A 47 -25.85 -1.47 -12.64
N ASP A 48 -26.73 -2.42 -12.31
CA ASP A 48 -27.94 -2.14 -11.54
C ASP A 48 -27.54 -1.70 -10.12
N MET A 49 -27.79 -0.43 -9.79
CA MET A 49 -27.34 0.18 -8.54
C MET A 49 -27.85 -0.52 -7.27
N PRO A 50 -29.13 -0.96 -7.17
CA PRO A 50 -29.60 -1.75 -6.05
C PRO A 50 -28.86 -3.06 -5.86
N ALA A 51 -28.62 -3.80 -6.95
CA ALA A 51 -27.87 -5.05 -6.91
C ALA A 51 -26.39 -4.82 -6.56
N PHE A 52 -25.79 -3.76 -7.11
CA PHE A 52 -24.43 -3.34 -6.78
C PHE A 52 -24.27 -3.02 -5.28
N LEU A 53 -25.15 -2.18 -4.73
CA LEU A 53 -25.10 -1.82 -3.31
C LEU A 53 -25.28 -3.01 -2.38
N LYS A 54 -26.20 -3.93 -2.72
CA LYS A 54 -26.41 -5.16 -1.95
C LYS A 54 -25.15 -6.05 -1.96
N GLY A 55 -24.53 -6.23 -3.12
CA GLY A 55 -23.29 -6.97 -3.25
C GLY A 55 -22.14 -6.31 -2.47
N TRP A 56 -22.00 -4.99 -2.61
CA TRP A 56 -20.96 -4.21 -1.93
C TRP A 56 -21.08 -4.29 -0.40
N ILE A 57 -22.31 -4.15 0.16
CA ILE A 57 -22.53 -4.28 1.61
C ILE A 57 -22.13 -5.66 2.11
N ASN A 58 -22.50 -6.73 1.40
CA ASN A 58 -22.14 -8.10 1.80
C ASN A 58 -20.62 -8.30 1.84
N VAL A 59 -19.91 -7.77 0.87
CA VAL A 59 -18.44 -7.81 0.84
C VAL A 59 -17.83 -6.94 1.95
N ALA A 60 -18.36 -5.73 2.13
CA ALA A 60 -17.86 -4.78 3.13
C ALA A 60 -17.99 -5.32 4.57
N VAL A 61 -19.08 -5.97 4.91
CA VAL A 61 -19.29 -6.56 6.25
C VAL A 61 -18.20 -7.59 6.60
N VAL A 62 -17.72 -8.34 5.61
CA VAL A 62 -16.68 -9.34 5.82
C VAL A 62 -15.28 -8.70 5.80
N TYR A 63 -14.99 -7.89 4.81
CA TYR A 63 -13.62 -7.39 4.60
C TYR A 63 -13.26 -6.16 5.41
N PHE A 64 -14.23 -5.33 5.80
CA PHE A 64 -13.95 -4.13 6.59
C PHE A 64 -13.31 -4.44 7.96
N PRO A 65 -13.85 -5.38 8.78
CA PRO A 65 -13.19 -5.76 10.02
C PRO A 65 -11.79 -6.33 9.81
N VAL A 66 -11.61 -7.16 8.78
CA VAL A 66 -10.29 -7.71 8.43
C VAL A 66 -9.30 -6.61 8.09
N SER A 67 -9.70 -5.65 7.25
CA SER A 67 -8.84 -4.52 6.87
C SER A 67 -8.45 -3.65 8.06
N VAL A 68 -9.36 -3.43 9.02
CA VAL A 68 -9.06 -2.68 10.25
C VAL A 68 -8.01 -3.42 11.08
N VAL A 69 -8.17 -4.73 11.27
CA VAL A 69 -7.20 -5.55 12.02
C VAL A 69 -5.84 -5.56 11.32
N GLU A 70 -5.80 -5.77 10.00
CA GLU A 70 -4.56 -5.73 9.22
C GLU A 70 -3.86 -4.37 9.34
N PHE A 71 -4.60 -3.28 9.26
CA PHE A 71 -4.03 -1.94 9.44
C PHE A 71 -3.41 -1.76 10.83
N LEU A 72 -4.14 -2.12 11.89
CA LEU A 72 -3.68 -1.98 13.27
C LEU A 72 -2.43 -2.83 13.57
N VAL A 73 -2.33 -4.00 12.96
CA VAL A 73 -1.19 -4.91 13.14
C VAL A 73 0.02 -4.46 12.31
N TYR A 74 -0.18 -4.12 11.04
CA TYR A 74 0.94 -3.90 10.12
C TYR A 74 1.46 -2.47 10.10
N ALA A 75 0.62 -1.46 10.34
CA ALA A 75 1.06 -0.08 10.31
C ALA A 75 2.20 0.23 11.30
N PRO A 76 2.16 -0.23 12.56
CA PRO A 76 3.29 -0.03 13.49
C PRO A 76 4.57 -0.74 13.07
N MET A 77 4.46 -1.87 12.34
CA MET A 77 5.62 -2.65 11.88
C MET A 77 6.32 -2.01 10.68
N LEU A 78 5.54 -1.42 9.78
CA LEU A 78 6.00 -0.90 8.51
C LEU A 78 6.40 0.58 8.56
N GLY A 79 5.91 1.31 9.55
CA GLY A 79 5.97 2.76 9.59
C GLY A 79 5.02 3.43 8.60
N ALA A 80 5.02 4.77 8.55
CA ALA A 80 4.08 5.52 7.71
C ALA A 80 4.34 5.30 6.21
N GLY A 81 5.59 5.41 5.77
CA GLY A 81 5.97 5.26 4.36
C GLY A 81 5.71 3.85 3.83
N GLY A 82 6.14 2.83 4.59
CA GLY A 82 5.90 1.43 4.27
C GLY A 82 4.42 1.10 4.19
N SER A 83 3.60 1.63 5.11
CA SER A 83 2.16 1.40 5.13
C SER A 83 1.46 1.99 3.90
N TYR A 84 1.73 3.24 3.53
CA TYR A 84 1.15 3.84 2.32
C TYR A 84 1.46 3.02 1.08
N LEU A 85 2.71 2.60 0.90
CA LEU A 85 3.12 1.79 -0.26
C LEU A 85 2.49 0.40 -0.23
N ALA A 86 2.49 -0.27 0.92
CA ALA A 86 1.97 -1.62 1.05
C ALA A 86 0.46 -1.68 0.76
N PHE A 87 -0.32 -0.77 1.33
CA PHE A 87 -1.77 -0.77 1.15
C PHE A 87 -2.22 -0.32 -0.25
N ILE A 88 -1.44 0.56 -0.93
CA ILE A 88 -1.73 0.93 -2.33
C ILE A 88 -1.37 -0.19 -3.29
N THR A 89 -0.22 -0.82 -3.11
CA THR A 89 0.28 -1.85 -4.04
C THR A 89 -0.28 -3.24 -3.79
N GLY A 90 -0.91 -3.45 -2.63
CA GLY A 90 -1.53 -4.73 -2.25
C GLY A 90 -0.55 -5.84 -1.95
N ASN A 91 -1.09 -7.05 -1.78
CA ASN A 91 -0.34 -8.26 -1.42
C ASN A 91 0.53 -8.09 -0.16
N VAL A 92 -0.08 -7.45 0.85
CA VAL A 92 0.62 -7.01 2.07
C VAL A 92 1.18 -8.22 2.83
N THR A 93 0.30 -9.13 3.21
CA THR A 93 0.62 -10.27 4.09
C THR A 93 1.61 -11.25 3.45
N ASN A 94 1.43 -11.57 2.17
CA ASN A 94 2.22 -12.63 1.53
C ASN A 94 3.57 -12.15 0.97
N MET A 95 3.71 -10.87 0.64
CA MET A 95 4.92 -10.36 0.01
C MET A 95 5.55 -9.18 0.76
N LYS A 96 4.76 -8.17 1.11
CA LYS A 96 5.33 -6.93 1.66
C LYS A 96 5.86 -7.10 3.07
N ILE A 97 5.10 -7.78 3.93
CA ILE A 97 5.53 -8.07 5.31
C ILE A 97 6.80 -8.92 5.33
N PRO A 98 6.89 -10.08 4.65
CA PRO A 98 8.13 -10.86 4.62
C PRO A 98 9.33 -10.07 4.08
N CYS A 99 9.14 -9.25 3.03
CA CYS A 99 10.20 -8.40 2.51
C CYS A 99 10.69 -7.38 3.54
N ALA A 100 9.77 -6.69 4.22
CA ALA A 100 10.11 -5.70 5.23
C ALA A 100 10.81 -6.34 6.45
N MET A 101 10.33 -7.50 6.89
CA MET A 101 10.95 -8.25 7.99
C MET A 101 12.38 -8.69 7.67
N ASN A 102 12.59 -9.30 6.50
CA ASN A 102 13.92 -9.71 6.06
C ASN A 102 14.88 -8.52 5.93
N ALA A 103 14.41 -7.40 5.36
CA ALA A 103 15.23 -6.20 5.22
C ALA A 103 15.61 -5.62 6.59
N ARG A 104 14.67 -5.60 7.54
CA ARG A 104 14.91 -5.19 8.91
C ARG A 104 15.96 -6.07 9.60
N ASP A 105 15.80 -7.39 9.47
CA ASP A 105 16.73 -8.35 10.10
C ASP A 105 18.15 -8.23 9.53
N ILE A 106 18.27 -8.00 8.20
CA ILE A 106 19.57 -7.75 7.54
C ILE A 106 20.16 -6.41 7.99
N ALA A 107 19.35 -5.37 8.13
CA ALA A 107 19.80 -4.05 8.54
C ALA A 107 20.03 -3.92 10.06
N GLY A 108 19.58 -4.87 10.86
CA GLY A 108 19.70 -4.85 12.32
C GLY A 108 18.89 -3.72 12.97
N THR A 109 17.76 -3.33 12.38
CA THR A 109 16.92 -2.25 12.91
C THR A 109 15.76 -2.79 13.75
N GLU A 110 15.27 -1.99 14.71
CA GLU A 110 14.19 -2.38 15.60
C GLU A 110 12.86 -1.76 15.16
N VAL A 111 11.75 -2.48 15.35
CA VAL A 111 10.39 -2.00 15.06
C VAL A 111 10.11 -0.73 15.84
N GLY A 112 9.49 0.26 15.17
CA GLY A 112 9.15 1.55 15.77
C GLY A 112 10.28 2.57 15.77
N THR A 113 11.47 2.22 15.21
CA THR A 113 12.56 3.19 15.03
C THR A 113 12.46 3.89 13.67
N PRO A 114 12.93 5.14 13.55
CA PRO A 114 12.97 5.85 12.27
C PRO A 114 13.78 5.12 11.21
N GLU A 115 14.84 4.43 11.61
CA GLU A 115 15.69 3.63 10.74
C GLU A 115 14.90 2.45 10.14
N ASN A 116 14.11 1.77 10.97
CA ASN A 116 13.22 0.69 10.51
C ASN A 116 12.18 1.21 9.52
N GLU A 117 11.64 2.41 9.72
CA GLU A 117 10.69 3.00 8.79
C GLU A 117 11.29 3.23 7.40
N ILE A 118 12.52 3.74 7.33
CA ILE A 118 13.23 3.93 6.06
C ILE A 118 13.50 2.59 5.39
N VAL A 119 14.04 1.61 6.12
CA VAL A 119 14.38 0.28 5.60
C VAL A 119 13.13 -0.43 5.08
N SER A 120 12.04 -0.41 5.84
CA SER A 120 10.76 -0.99 5.45
C SER A 120 10.19 -0.33 4.20
N THR A 121 10.23 1.01 4.13
CA THR A 121 9.74 1.77 2.97
C THR A 121 10.50 1.40 1.70
N ILE A 122 11.84 1.35 1.74
CA ILE A 122 12.67 1.00 0.60
C ILE A 122 12.43 -0.46 0.17
N SER A 123 12.36 -1.38 1.12
CA SER A 123 12.10 -2.80 0.86
C SER A 123 10.74 -3.01 0.17
N ILE A 124 9.69 -2.37 0.67
CA ILE A 124 8.34 -2.46 0.09
C ILE A 124 8.29 -1.83 -1.29
N ALA A 125 8.94 -0.67 -1.49
CA ALA A 125 9.04 -0.03 -2.80
C ALA A 125 9.72 -0.95 -3.83
N THR A 126 10.84 -1.54 -3.47
CA THR A 126 11.58 -2.49 -4.32
C THR A 126 10.72 -3.71 -4.65
N SER A 127 10.08 -4.30 -3.64
CA SER A 127 9.16 -5.44 -3.83
C SER A 127 8.00 -5.08 -4.75
N ALA A 128 7.44 -3.87 -4.66
CA ALA A 128 6.36 -3.42 -5.53
C ALA A 128 6.83 -3.29 -7.00
N ILE A 129 7.98 -2.70 -7.24
CA ILE A 129 8.56 -2.54 -8.58
C ILE A 129 8.83 -3.91 -9.20
N VAL A 130 9.48 -4.82 -8.47
CA VAL A 130 9.77 -6.17 -8.97
C VAL A 130 8.48 -6.92 -9.31
N THR A 131 7.47 -6.85 -8.44
CA THR A 131 6.17 -7.48 -8.70
C THR A 131 5.52 -6.92 -9.96
N MET A 132 5.52 -5.60 -10.15
CA MET A 132 4.98 -4.97 -11.36
C MET A 132 5.71 -5.42 -12.62
N LEU A 133 7.04 -5.47 -12.59
CA LEU A 133 7.86 -5.94 -13.73
C LEU A 133 7.54 -7.39 -14.09
N VAL A 134 7.38 -8.27 -13.10
CA VAL A 134 7.03 -9.67 -13.32
C VAL A 134 5.62 -9.80 -13.93
N ILE A 135 4.65 -9.02 -13.43
CA ILE A 135 3.29 -9.02 -13.98
C ILE A 135 3.29 -8.52 -15.44
N VAL A 136 3.98 -7.41 -15.71
CA VAL A 136 4.07 -6.86 -17.08
C VAL A 136 4.74 -7.85 -18.02
N ALA A 137 5.85 -8.47 -17.60
CA ALA A 137 6.51 -9.52 -18.39
C ALA A 137 5.58 -10.72 -18.64
N GLY A 138 4.82 -11.15 -17.62
CA GLY A 138 3.83 -12.22 -17.76
C GLY A 138 2.73 -11.88 -18.78
N VAL A 139 2.20 -10.66 -18.73
CA VAL A 139 1.19 -10.20 -19.70
C VAL A 139 1.75 -10.18 -21.12
N ILE A 140 2.97 -9.67 -21.33
CA ILE A 140 3.61 -9.64 -22.65
C ILE A 140 3.87 -11.05 -23.20
N LEU A 141 4.20 -12.01 -22.33
CA LEU A 141 4.44 -13.40 -22.74
C LEU A 141 3.16 -14.19 -23.06
N LEU A 142 2.01 -13.73 -22.53
CA LEU A 142 0.71 -14.39 -22.75
C LEU A 142 -0.06 -13.85 -23.96
N VAL A 143 0.35 -12.71 -24.50
CA VAL A 143 -0.22 -12.08 -25.72
C VAL A 143 0.63 -12.40 -26.93
#